data_5eafb3e4d5cd9ad98ff7c87e85572bee
#
_entry.id   5eafb3e4d5cd9ad98ff7c87e85572bee
#
_cell.length_a   1.000
_cell.length_b   1.000
_cell.length_c   1.000
_cell.angle_alpha   90.00
_cell.angle_beta   90.00
_cell.angle_gamma   90.00
#
_symmetry.space_group_name_H-M   'P 1'
#
loop_
_entity.id
_entity.type
_entity.pdbx_description
1 polymer ?
#
loop_
_entity_poly.entity_id
_entity_poly.type
_entity_poly.pdbx_seq_one_letter_code
_entity_poly.pdbx_strand_id
1 'polypeptide(L)'
;MIALDSHYTIGRLHWYCQDYLFQGGEPFPHVILSDGCSASPNSDIGARLLVLNARRELARFARVAADEAQRAALHWRLGRRIVRRAARQAHELGLNPEVLDATLLIAWCDGTMVRVHLYGDGCIVTRRADGQLTAIQVDYAENAPYYLSYLLDPARNVFYQEAIGDSAVAQSISTLRGPTEVIKRHEPFDNPLVFSFDLADFPLVAVATDGLGSFVEARTQQRVPLWDVLPTVLNFSRYEDTFVREHLEKALAELGERFMFNVDDISLGIFARKA
;
A
#
# COMPACT_ATOMS: atom_id res chain seq x y z
N MET A 1 11.55 4.97 -21.14
CA MET A 1 11.83 3.70 -20.39
C MET A 1 11.32 3.88 -18.95
N ILE A 2 10.79 2.81 -18.31
CA ILE A 2 10.29 2.88 -16.93
C ILE A 2 11.37 2.33 -16.01
N ALA A 3 11.68 3.07 -14.93
CA ALA A 3 12.41 2.55 -13.79
C ALA A 3 11.41 2.02 -12.77
N LEU A 4 11.74 0.86 -12.20
CA LEU A 4 10.99 0.21 -11.13
C LEU A 4 11.97 -0.22 -10.06
N ASP A 5 11.72 0.16 -8.81
CA ASP A 5 12.42 -0.38 -7.65
C ASP A 5 11.55 -0.28 -6.41
N SER A 6 11.87 -1.04 -5.38
CA SER A 6 11.12 -1.06 -4.13
C SER A 6 12.01 -1.49 -2.96
N HIS A 7 11.65 -1.03 -1.77
CA HIS A 7 12.32 -1.42 -0.55
C HIS A 7 11.34 -1.38 0.64
N TYR A 8 11.60 -2.18 1.66
CA TYR A 8 10.89 -2.12 2.93
C TYR A 8 11.88 -2.03 4.10
N THR A 9 11.44 -1.42 5.20
CA THR A 9 12.22 -1.24 6.41
C THR A 9 11.35 -1.39 7.64
N ILE A 10 11.95 -1.86 8.72
CA ILE A 10 11.26 -2.08 9.99
C ILE A 10 10.97 -0.75 10.71
N GLY A 11 9.81 -0.66 11.35
CA GLY A 11 9.44 0.41 12.27
C GLY A 11 10.17 0.32 13.61
N ARG A 12 10.40 1.45 14.26
CA ARG A 12 11.14 1.48 15.54
C ARG A 12 10.42 0.81 16.70
N LEU A 13 9.12 0.64 16.62
CA LEU A 13 8.34 -0.04 17.66
C LEU A 13 8.18 -1.55 17.41
N HIS A 14 8.63 -2.05 16.26
CA HIS A 14 8.50 -3.45 15.89
C HIS A 14 9.75 -4.25 16.22
N TRP A 15 9.57 -5.50 16.67
CA TRP A 15 10.63 -6.46 16.90
C TRP A 15 11.03 -7.22 15.64
N TYR A 16 10.11 -7.33 14.69
CA TYR A 16 10.28 -7.92 13.37
C TYR A 16 9.37 -7.18 12.39
N CYS A 17 9.76 -7.17 11.12
CA CYS A 17 8.98 -6.51 10.09
C CYS A 17 7.74 -7.34 9.74
N GLN A 18 6.56 -6.72 9.84
CA GLN A 18 5.28 -7.32 9.47
C GLN A 18 4.92 -7.04 8.01
N ASP A 19 5.59 -6.08 7.40
CA ASP A 19 5.51 -5.79 5.98
C ASP A 19 6.19 -6.85 5.12
N TYR A 20 5.63 -7.07 3.96
CA TYR A 20 6.28 -7.82 2.90
C TYR A 20 6.03 -7.19 1.53
N LEU A 21 7.07 -7.19 0.68
CA LEU A 21 6.95 -6.71 -0.68
C LEU A 21 7.57 -7.68 -1.69
N PHE A 22 7.08 -7.57 -2.92
CA PHE A 22 7.66 -8.22 -4.09
C PHE A 22 7.66 -7.25 -5.27
N GLN A 23 8.75 -7.21 -6.02
CA GLN A 23 8.82 -6.52 -7.32
C GLN A 23 9.19 -7.49 -8.43
N GLY A 24 8.76 -7.19 -9.66
CA GLY A 24 9.10 -7.98 -10.84
C GLY A 24 8.84 -7.23 -12.14
N GLY A 25 9.47 -7.72 -13.23
CA GLY A 25 9.32 -7.16 -14.58
C GLY A 25 8.27 -7.87 -15.43
N GLU A 26 7.99 -9.13 -15.14
CA GLU A 26 7.11 -9.99 -15.95
C GLU A 26 5.77 -10.28 -15.26
N PRO A 27 4.65 -10.25 -16.00
CA PRO A 27 4.48 -9.90 -17.41
C PRO A 27 4.50 -8.40 -17.69
N PHE A 28 4.48 -7.57 -16.66
CA PHE A 28 4.59 -6.12 -16.63
C PHE A 28 5.43 -5.71 -15.43
N PRO A 29 6.12 -4.56 -15.47
CA PRO A 29 6.72 -3.98 -14.27
C PRO A 29 5.68 -3.87 -13.15
N HIS A 30 5.93 -4.48 -11.99
CA HIS A 30 4.96 -4.51 -10.89
C HIS A 30 5.63 -4.51 -9.52
N VAL A 31 4.92 -3.93 -8.54
CA VAL A 31 5.21 -3.97 -7.11
C VAL A 31 3.95 -4.43 -6.38
N ILE A 32 4.12 -5.31 -5.43
CA ILE A 32 3.05 -5.81 -4.57
C ILE A 32 3.52 -5.65 -3.13
N LEU A 33 2.74 -4.93 -2.32
CA LEU A 33 3.01 -4.64 -0.91
C LEU A 33 1.91 -5.26 -0.06
N SER A 34 2.26 -5.63 1.16
CA SER A 34 1.29 -6.06 2.18
C SER A 34 1.86 -5.73 3.55
N ASP A 35 1.03 -5.12 4.39
CA ASP A 35 1.29 -4.84 5.78
C ASP A 35 0.44 -5.76 6.66
N GLY A 36 1.09 -6.47 7.56
CA GLY A 36 0.48 -7.43 8.47
C GLY A 36 -0.05 -6.77 9.73
N CYS A 37 -1.34 -6.95 10.03
CA CYS A 37 -1.97 -6.40 11.23
C CYS A 37 -1.22 -6.80 12.52
N SER A 38 -0.70 -5.84 13.26
CA SER A 38 0.05 -6.09 14.50
C SER A 38 -0.80 -6.71 15.63
N ALA A 39 -2.12 -6.60 15.56
CA ALA A 39 -3.04 -7.23 16.49
C ALA A 39 -3.30 -8.71 16.17
N SER A 40 -2.93 -9.21 14.99
CA SER A 40 -3.16 -10.58 14.54
C SER A 40 -1.87 -11.41 14.64
N PRO A 41 -1.95 -12.69 15.10
CA PRO A 41 -0.76 -13.51 15.26
C PRO A 41 -0.17 -13.89 13.89
N ASN A 42 1.16 -13.84 13.78
CA ASN A 42 1.91 -14.25 12.57
C ASN A 42 1.46 -13.54 11.28
N SER A 43 1.01 -12.31 11.37
CA SER A 43 0.51 -11.52 10.23
C SER A 43 1.60 -11.22 9.19
N ASP A 44 2.88 -11.23 9.58
CA ASP A 44 4.04 -11.20 8.69
C ASP A 44 4.06 -12.38 7.71
N ILE A 45 3.71 -13.59 8.17
CA ILE A 45 3.55 -14.77 7.31
C ILE A 45 2.35 -14.56 6.38
N GLY A 46 1.25 -14.02 6.89
CA GLY A 46 0.06 -13.70 6.11
C GLY A 46 0.30 -12.69 5.01
N ALA A 47 0.99 -11.59 5.32
CA ALA A 47 1.41 -10.57 4.36
C ALA A 47 2.21 -11.21 3.22
N ARG A 48 3.19 -12.07 3.55
CA ARG A 48 3.98 -12.82 2.57
C ARG A 48 3.14 -13.76 1.71
N LEU A 49 2.20 -14.49 2.31
CA LEU A 49 1.30 -15.38 1.57
C LEU A 49 0.41 -14.59 0.60
N LEU A 50 -0.14 -13.45 1.02
CA LEU A 50 -0.96 -12.59 0.16
C LEU A 50 -0.15 -12.08 -1.04
N VAL A 51 1.03 -11.51 -0.82
CA VAL A 51 1.90 -10.98 -1.89
C VAL A 51 2.28 -12.07 -2.89
N LEU A 52 2.72 -13.24 -2.43
CA LEU A 52 3.13 -14.34 -3.32
C LEU A 52 1.96 -14.90 -4.14
N ASN A 53 0.74 -14.91 -3.58
CA ASN A 53 -0.44 -15.33 -4.33
C ASN A 53 -0.94 -14.21 -5.27
N ALA A 54 -0.83 -12.95 -4.89
CA ALA A 54 -1.13 -11.82 -5.77
C ALA A 54 -0.22 -11.82 -7.01
N ARG A 55 1.08 -12.04 -6.84
CA ARG A 55 2.02 -12.20 -7.96
C ARG A 55 1.56 -13.27 -8.96
N ARG A 56 1.10 -14.43 -8.47
CA ARG A 56 0.63 -15.54 -9.34
C ARG A 56 -0.64 -15.17 -10.10
N GLU A 57 -1.54 -14.41 -9.48
CA GLU A 57 -2.81 -14.02 -10.11
C GLU A 57 -2.64 -12.81 -11.05
N LEU A 58 -1.69 -11.90 -10.78
CA LEU A 58 -1.46 -10.69 -11.58
C LEU A 58 -1.26 -11.01 -13.07
N ALA A 59 -0.48 -12.03 -13.39
CA ALA A 59 -0.22 -12.45 -14.77
C ALA A 59 -1.50 -12.78 -15.56
N ARG A 60 -2.56 -13.19 -14.87
CA ARG A 60 -3.88 -13.52 -15.46
C ARG A 60 -4.77 -12.29 -15.56
N PHE A 61 -4.76 -11.44 -14.52
CA PHE A 61 -5.70 -10.31 -14.39
C PHE A 61 -5.23 -9.06 -15.13
N ALA A 62 -3.94 -8.79 -15.18
CA ALA A 62 -3.40 -7.62 -15.86
C ALA A 62 -3.69 -7.59 -17.37
N ARG A 63 -3.94 -8.75 -17.97
CA ARG A 63 -4.28 -8.90 -19.40
C ARG A 63 -5.77 -8.76 -19.72
N VAL A 64 -6.64 -8.76 -18.72
CA VAL A 64 -8.10 -8.86 -18.93
C VAL A 64 -8.81 -7.52 -18.87
N ALA A 65 -8.30 -6.56 -18.10
CA ALA A 65 -9.04 -5.34 -17.83
C ALA A 65 -8.79 -4.26 -18.88
N ALA A 66 -9.81 -3.92 -19.64
CA ALA A 66 -9.75 -2.91 -20.69
C ALA A 66 -10.18 -1.51 -20.20
N ASP A 67 -11.24 -1.41 -19.39
CA ASP A 67 -11.77 -0.12 -18.92
C ASP A 67 -11.87 -0.04 -17.39
N GLU A 68 -12.22 1.15 -16.87
CA GLU A 68 -12.29 1.41 -15.44
C GLU A 68 -13.41 0.62 -14.73
N ALA A 69 -14.57 0.52 -15.36
CA ALA A 69 -15.70 -0.23 -14.82
C ALA A 69 -15.40 -1.73 -14.73
N GLN A 70 -14.73 -2.29 -15.73
CA GLN A 70 -14.27 -3.67 -15.70
C GLN A 70 -13.21 -3.90 -14.60
N ARG A 71 -12.31 -2.95 -14.38
CA ARG A 71 -11.31 -3.03 -13.30
C ARG A 71 -11.96 -3.01 -11.93
N ALA A 72 -12.93 -2.14 -11.70
CA ALA A 72 -13.70 -2.12 -10.45
C ALA A 72 -14.42 -3.45 -10.22
N ALA A 73 -15.07 -4.01 -11.25
CA ALA A 73 -15.72 -5.31 -11.15
C ALA A 73 -14.73 -6.47 -10.89
N LEU A 74 -13.50 -6.36 -11.40
CA LEU A 74 -12.45 -7.36 -11.20
C LEU A 74 -11.78 -7.26 -9.83
N HIS A 75 -11.85 -6.13 -9.14
CA HIS A 75 -11.17 -5.88 -7.86
C HIS A 75 -11.46 -7.00 -6.85
N TRP A 76 -12.72 -7.17 -6.45
CA TRP A 76 -13.09 -8.20 -5.48
C TRP A 76 -12.92 -9.62 -6.00
N ARG A 77 -13.04 -9.84 -7.32
CA ARG A 77 -12.77 -11.14 -7.92
C ARG A 77 -11.29 -11.51 -7.79
N LEU A 78 -10.38 -10.57 -8.00
CA LEU A 78 -8.95 -10.73 -7.81
C LEU A 78 -8.64 -11.02 -6.33
N GLY A 79 -9.11 -10.16 -5.42
CA GLY A 79 -8.92 -10.30 -3.97
C GLY A 79 -9.40 -11.65 -3.44
N ARG A 80 -10.61 -12.08 -3.80
CA ARG A 80 -11.16 -13.40 -3.40
C ARG A 80 -10.31 -14.58 -3.88
N ARG A 81 -9.73 -14.50 -5.07
CA ARG A 81 -8.84 -15.56 -5.55
C ARG A 81 -7.53 -15.61 -4.78
N ILE A 82 -6.95 -14.44 -4.51
CA ILE A 82 -5.71 -14.32 -3.76
C ILE A 82 -5.89 -14.88 -2.35
N VAL A 83 -6.87 -14.37 -1.60
CA VAL A 83 -7.06 -14.74 -0.20
C VAL A 83 -7.46 -16.20 -0.03
N ARG A 84 -8.28 -16.78 -0.92
CA ARG A 84 -8.62 -18.22 -0.88
C ARG A 84 -7.41 -19.12 -1.12
N ARG A 85 -6.44 -18.70 -1.94
CA ARG A 85 -5.20 -19.45 -2.14
C ARG A 85 -4.28 -19.30 -0.93
N ALA A 86 -4.13 -18.09 -0.41
CA ALA A 86 -3.36 -17.81 0.80
C ALA A 86 -3.91 -18.60 1.99
N ALA A 87 -5.24 -18.66 2.16
CA ALA A 87 -5.89 -19.40 3.23
C ALA A 87 -5.62 -20.91 3.18
N ARG A 88 -5.61 -21.52 1.99
CA ARG A 88 -5.22 -22.93 1.86
C ARG A 88 -3.78 -23.17 2.29
N GLN A 89 -2.85 -22.28 1.90
CA GLN A 89 -1.46 -22.39 2.29
C GLN A 89 -1.28 -22.15 3.80
N ALA A 90 -1.98 -21.18 4.38
CA ALA A 90 -1.98 -20.96 5.83
C ALA A 90 -2.47 -22.21 6.58
N HIS A 91 -3.56 -22.83 6.12
CA HIS A 91 -4.08 -24.07 6.68
C HIS A 91 -3.08 -25.23 6.60
N GLU A 92 -2.41 -25.40 5.46
CA GLU A 92 -1.35 -26.41 5.27
C GLU A 92 -0.16 -26.20 6.22
N LEU A 93 0.09 -24.95 6.64
CA LEU A 93 1.11 -24.57 7.63
C LEU A 93 0.58 -24.69 9.08
N GLY A 94 -0.68 -25.07 9.30
CA GLY A 94 -1.29 -25.12 10.62
C GLY A 94 -1.61 -23.76 11.23
N LEU A 95 -1.72 -22.72 10.40
CA LEU A 95 -2.00 -21.35 10.84
C LEU A 95 -3.51 -21.05 10.78
N ASN A 96 -3.98 -20.23 11.72
CA ASN A 96 -5.35 -19.73 11.74
C ASN A 96 -5.59 -18.72 10.59
N PRO A 97 -6.85 -18.57 10.10
CA PRO A 97 -7.18 -17.60 9.05
C PRO A 97 -6.84 -16.13 9.37
N GLU A 98 -6.78 -15.77 10.65
CA GLU A 98 -6.42 -14.43 11.14
C GLU A 98 -4.98 -14.03 10.78
N VAL A 99 -4.12 -14.98 10.47
CA VAL A 99 -2.78 -14.70 9.91
C VAL A 99 -2.87 -13.83 8.64
N LEU A 100 -3.99 -13.91 7.91
CA LEU A 100 -4.24 -13.15 6.68
C LEU A 100 -4.88 -11.77 6.93
N ASP A 101 -4.95 -11.32 8.17
CA ASP A 101 -5.33 -9.94 8.49
C ASP A 101 -4.15 -9.04 8.14
N ALA A 102 -4.14 -8.63 6.90
CA ALA A 102 -3.11 -7.80 6.31
C ALA A 102 -3.69 -7.01 5.13
N THR A 103 -3.13 -5.85 4.88
CA THR A 103 -3.42 -5.06 3.69
C THR A 103 -2.85 -5.73 2.45
N LEU A 104 -3.27 -5.32 1.27
CA LEU A 104 -2.65 -5.75 0.02
C LEU A 104 -2.77 -4.65 -1.03
N LEU A 105 -1.63 -4.16 -1.49
CA LEU A 105 -1.54 -3.20 -2.57
C LEU A 105 -0.84 -3.85 -3.76
N ILE A 106 -1.51 -3.87 -4.91
CA ILE A 106 -1.00 -4.44 -6.16
C ILE A 106 -0.90 -3.32 -7.18
N ALA A 107 0.32 -2.96 -7.58
CA ALA A 107 0.58 -1.95 -8.59
C ALA A 107 1.34 -2.57 -9.77
N TRP A 108 0.95 -2.24 -11.00
CA TRP A 108 1.68 -2.64 -12.20
C TRP A 108 1.61 -1.55 -13.28
N CYS A 109 2.59 -1.53 -14.17
CA CYS A 109 2.64 -0.59 -15.27
C CYS A 109 2.40 -1.29 -16.61
N ASP A 110 1.32 -0.89 -17.29
CA ASP A 110 0.94 -1.35 -18.64
C ASP A 110 1.19 -0.20 -19.64
N GLY A 111 2.26 -0.31 -20.40
CA GLY A 111 2.74 0.81 -21.23
C GLY A 111 3.21 1.98 -20.36
N THR A 112 2.46 3.08 -20.33
CA THR A 112 2.71 4.25 -19.46
C THR A 112 1.76 4.31 -18.27
N MET A 113 0.73 3.47 -18.24
CA MET A 113 -0.32 3.53 -17.25
C MET A 113 0.03 2.67 -16.02
N VAL A 114 0.26 3.29 -14.88
CA VAL A 114 0.36 2.63 -13.58
C VAL A 114 -1.04 2.40 -13.04
N ARG A 115 -1.37 1.14 -12.79
CA ARG A 115 -2.66 0.70 -12.23
C ARG A 115 -2.46 0.15 -10.84
N VAL A 116 -3.36 0.51 -9.93
CA VAL A 116 -3.26 0.12 -8.52
C VAL A 116 -4.58 -0.46 -8.04
N HIS A 117 -4.53 -1.62 -7.39
CA HIS A 117 -5.60 -2.16 -6.57
C HIS A 117 -5.13 -2.16 -5.11
N LEU A 118 -5.91 -1.56 -4.24
CA LEU A 118 -5.63 -1.48 -2.80
C LEU A 118 -6.74 -2.19 -2.02
N TYR A 119 -6.38 -3.08 -1.13
CA TYR A 119 -7.26 -3.78 -0.18
C TYR A 119 -6.78 -3.45 1.24
N GLY A 120 -7.61 -2.82 2.03
CA GLY A 120 -7.24 -2.20 3.29
C GLY A 120 -6.74 -0.77 3.08
N ASP A 121 -5.90 -0.28 3.97
CA ASP A 121 -5.33 1.06 3.96
C ASP A 121 -3.96 1.12 3.25
N GLY A 122 -3.43 2.32 3.10
CA GLY A 122 -2.16 2.58 2.43
C GLY A 122 -2.10 3.95 1.76
N CYS A 123 -1.01 4.18 1.06
CA CYS A 123 -0.71 5.47 0.47
C CYS A 123 -0.24 5.35 -0.99
N ILE A 124 -0.71 6.27 -1.83
CA ILE A 124 -0.22 6.45 -3.19
C ILE A 124 0.25 7.89 -3.33
N VAL A 125 1.46 8.12 -3.83
CA VAL A 125 1.95 9.47 -4.08
C VAL A 125 2.34 9.62 -5.53
N THR A 126 1.91 10.70 -6.15
CA THR A 126 2.29 11.07 -7.51
C THR A 126 3.13 12.35 -7.50
N ARG A 127 4.06 12.46 -8.44
CA ARG A 127 4.83 13.68 -8.68
C ARG A 127 4.67 14.10 -10.13
N ARG A 128 4.28 15.36 -10.34
CA ARG A 128 4.20 15.98 -11.67
C ARG A 128 5.58 16.42 -12.16
N ALA A 129 5.68 16.80 -13.44
CA ALA A 129 6.93 17.26 -14.06
C ALA A 129 7.47 18.56 -13.43
N ASP A 130 6.60 19.40 -12.88
CA ASP A 130 6.95 20.62 -12.14
C ASP A 130 7.40 20.36 -10.69
N GLY A 131 7.42 19.09 -10.26
CA GLY A 131 7.80 18.66 -8.93
C GLY A 131 6.65 18.63 -7.93
N GLN A 132 5.43 19.07 -8.31
CA GLN A 132 4.28 19.04 -7.40
C GLN A 132 3.92 17.60 -7.01
N LEU A 133 3.85 17.37 -5.71
CA LEU A 133 3.41 16.11 -5.12
C LEU A 133 1.89 16.14 -4.88
N THR A 134 1.29 14.97 -5.02
CA THR A 134 -0.08 14.71 -4.54
C THR A 134 -0.08 13.35 -3.85
N ALA A 135 -0.53 13.29 -2.59
CA ALA A 135 -0.68 12.04 -1.86
C ALA A 135 -2.16 11.67 -1.75
N ILE A 136 -2.45 10.39 -1.90
CA ILE A 136 -3.76 9.78 -1.66
C ILE A 136 -3.56 8.80 -0.51
N GLN A 137 -4.15 9.10 0.65
CA GLN A 137 -4.20 8.20 1.80
C GLN A 137 -5.57 7.55 1.88
N VAL A 138 -5.57 6.27 2.15
CA VAL A 138 -6.78 5.50 2.44
C VAL A 138 -6.71 5.06 3.89
N ASP A 139 -7.75 5.40 4.65
CA ASP A 139 -7.90 5.05 6.06
C ASP A 139 -9.30 4.48 6.29
N TYR A 140 -9.49 3.82 7.41
CA TYR A 140 -10.78 3.26 7.83
C TYR A 140 -11.20 3.78 9.20
N ALA A 141 -12.52 3.77 9.44
CA ALA A 141 -13.08 4.07 10.76
C ALA A 141 -12.46 3.14 11.83
N GLU A 142 -12.32 3.65 13.04
CA GLU A 142 -11.74 2.94 14.19
C GLU A 142 -10.33 2.37 13.93
N ASN A 143 -9.60 2.90 12.93
CA ASN A 143 -8.32 2.37 12.49
C ASN A 143 -8.37 0.85 12.18
N ALA A 144 -9.48 0.40 11.60
CA ALA A 144 -9.77 -1.00 11.31
C ALA A 144 -9.91 -1.22 9.80
N PRO A 145 -8.82 -1.48 9.08
CA PRO A 145 -8.86 -1.73 7.64
C PRO A 145 -9.71 -2.95 7.28
N TYR A 146 -10.41 -2.89 6.15
CA TYR A 146 -11.17 -4.03 5.64
C TYR A 146 -10.24 -5.02 4.93
N TYR A 147 -9.82 -6.05 5.66
CA TYR A 147 -8.92 -7.06 5.13
C TYR A 147 -9.62 -8.10 4.24
N LEU A 148 -8.88 -8.64 3.27
CA LEU A 148 -9.37 -9.73 2.41
C LEU A 148 -9.77 -10.99 3.20
N SER A 149 -9.21 -11.21 4.39
CA SER A 149 -9.52 -12.33 5.27
C SER A 149 -10.99 -12.37 5.69
N TYR A 150 -11.65 -11.22 5.82
CA TYR A 150 -13.09 -11.14 6.15
C TYR A 150 -13.98 -11.76 5.05
N LEU A 151 -13.50 -11.86 3.81
CA LEU A 151 -14.21 -12.56 2.73
C LEU A 151 -14.24 -14.10 2.88
N LEU A 152 -13.46 -14.65 3.81
CA LEU A 152 -13.37 -16.09 4.06
C LEU A 152 -14.39 -16.57 5.08
N ASP A 153 -14.80 -15.70 6.00
CA ASP A 153 -15.69 -16.02 7.12
C ASP A 153 -16.83 -14.99 7.22
N PRO A 154 -18.07 -15.38 6.88
CA PRO A 154 -19.22 -14.51 6.98
C PRO A 154 -19.48 -13.96 8.39
N ALA A 155 -19.18 -14.72 9.44
CA ALA A 155 -19.39 -14.28 10.81
C ALA A 155 -18.40 -13.16 11.18
N ARG A 156 -17.14 -13.29 10.82
CA ARG A 156 -16.15 -12.22 10.97
C ARG A 156 -16.49 -10.98 10.17
N ASN A 157 -17.02 -11.15 8.96
CA ASN A 157 -17.47 -10.01 8.14
C ASN A 157 -18.63 -9.26 8.78
N VAL A 158 -19.62 -9.97 9.35
CA VAL A 158 -20.74 -9.34 10.10
C VAL A 158 -20.20 -8.62 11.34
N PHE A 159 -19.34 -9.26 12.12
CA PHE A 159 -18.73 -8.64 13.30
C PHE A 159 -17.95 -7.36 12.94
N TYR A 160 -17.19 -7.38 11.85
CA TYR A 160 -16.49 -6.20 11.34
C TYR A 160 -17.47 -5.05 11.06
N GLN A 161 -18.57 -5.33 10.34
CA GLN A 161 -19.58 -4.31 10.00
C GLN A 161 -20.24 -3.70 11.25
N GLU A 162 -20.46 -4.49 12.28
CA GLU A 162 -20.99 -4.00 13.56
C GLU A 162 -19.98 -3.14 14.32
N ALA A 163 -18.68 -3.46 14.22
CA ALA A 163 -17.62 -2.78 14.94
C ALA A 163 -17.23 -1.42 14.34
N ILE A 164 -17.31 -1.26 13.00
CA ILE A 164 -16.88 -0.02 12.33
C ILE A 164 -17.92 1.11 12.37
N GLY A 165 -19.09 0.90 12.94
CA GLY A 165 -20.17 1.88 13.01
C GLY A 165 -20.90 2.06 11.68
N ASP A 166 -20.94 3.28 11.13
CA ASP A 166 -21.62 3.53 9.86
C ASP A 166 -20.80 2.99 8.67
N SER A 167 -21.19 1.83 8.18
CA SER A 167 -20.55 1.14 7.08
C SER A 167 -20.53 1.90 5.76
N ALA A 168 -21.45 2.86 5.57
CA ALA A 168 -21.57 3.65 4.34
C ALA A 168 -20.46 4.72 4.21
N VAL A 169 -19.81 5.09 5.31
CA VAL A 169 -18.78 6.13 5.37
C VAL A 169 -17.50 5.67 6.07
N ALA A 170 -17.36 4.36 6.28
CA ALA A 170 -16.28 3.80 7.08
C ALA A 170 -14.91 3.85 6.36
N GLN A 171 -14.89 3.88 5.03
CA GLN A 171 -13.66 4.08 4.25
C GLN A 171 -13.47 5.56 3.96
N SER A 172 -12.30 6.12 4.22
CA SER A 172 -11.99 7.51 3.91
C SER A 172 -10.78 7.62 2.98
N ILE A 173 -10.91 8.47 1.96
CA ILE A 173 -9.86 8.73 0.98
C ILE A 173 -9.51 10.20 1.06
N SER A 174 -8.30 10.49 1.54
CA SER A 174 -7.76 11.83 1.69
C SER A 174 -6.78 12.13 0.56
N THR A 175 -7.05 13.17 -0.22
CA THR A 175 -6.13 13.67 -1.25
C THR A 175 -5.45 14.93 -0.75
N LEU A 176 -4.13 14.86 -0.56
CA LEU A 176 -3.29 15.96 -0.06
C LEU A 176 -2.51 16.56 -1.25
N ARG A 177 -2.63 17.86 -1.46
CA ARG A 177 -1.92 18.62 -2.52
C ARG A 177 -1.00 19.70 -1.96
N GLY A 178 -0.64 19.62 -0.70
CA GLY A 178 0.18 20.56 0.04
C GLY A 178 -0.05 20.39 1.54
N PRO A 179 0.61 21.19 2.36
CA PRO A 179 0.49 21.06 3.81
C PRO A 179 -0.93 21.40 4.33
N THR A 180 -1.72 22.17 3.58
CA THR A 180 -3.04 22.67 4.01
C THR A 180 -4.18 22.27 3.09
N GLU A 181 -3.91 21.82 1.87
CA GLU A 181 -4.96 21.43 0.93
C GLU A 181 -5.25 19.92 1.07
N VAL A 182 -6.31 19.61 1.79
CA VAL A 182 -6.80 18.23 1.99
C VAL A 182 -8.23 18.13 1.50
N ILE A 183 -8.47 17.26 0.52
CA ILE A 183 -9.80 16.90 0.05
C ILE A 183 -10.09 15.50 0.58
N LYS A 184 -11.09 15.38 1.46
CA LYS A 184 -11.48 14.10 2.06
C LYS A 184 -12.84 13.67 1.52
N ARG A 185 -12.98 12.42 1.12
CA ARG A 185 -14.25 11.78 0.78
C ARG A 185 -14.41 10.52 1.61
N HIS A 186 -15.66 10.19 1.91
CA HIS A 186 -16.03 8.99 2.63
C HIS A 186 -16.83 8.08 1.71
N GLU A 187 -16.58 6.80 1.83
CA GLU A 187 -17.18 5.76 0.98
C GLU A 187 -17.52 4.53 1.83
N PRO A 188 -18.40 3.64 1.32
CA PRO A 188 -18.63 2.34 1.96
C PRO A 188 -17.31 1.56 2.11
N PHE A 189 -17.18 0.82 3.21
CA PHE A 189 -15.97 0.08 3.56
C PHE A 189 -15.52 -0.92 2.48
N ASP A 190 -16.45 -1.41 1.67
CA ASP A 190 -16.22 -2.38 0.61
C ASP A 190 -16.21 -1.76 -0.79
N ASN A 191 -16.17 -0.43 -0.90
CA ASN A 191 -16.05 0.22 -2.20
C ASN A 191 -14.68 -0.10 -2.83
N PRO A 192 -14.63 -0.55 -4.10
CA PRO A 192 -13.37 -0.95 -4.74
C PRO A 192 -12.37 0.20 -4.86
N LEU A 193 -11.19 0.04 -4.29
CA LEU A 193 -10.09 1.00 -4.37
C LEU A 193 -9.22 0.66 -5.59
N VAL A 194 -9.53 1.30 -6.72
CA VAL A 194 -8.82 1.14 -7.99
C VAL A 194 -8.39 2.49 -8.51
N PHE A 195 -7.08 2.63 -8.77
CA PHE A 195 -6.49 3.88 -9.24
C PHE A 195 -5.72 3.65 -10.54
N SER A 196 -5.59 4.71 -11.34
CA SER A 196 -4.80 4.69 -12.57
C SER A 196 -4.10 6.03 -12.78
N PHE A 197 -2.80 5.99 -13.12
CA PHE A 197 -1.96 7.16 -13.29
C PHE A 197 -1.12 7.01 -14.56
N ASP A 198 -1.18 7.99 -15.46
CA ASP A 198 -0.30 8.01 -16.63
C ASP A 198 1.07 8.61 -16.24
N LEU A 199 2.15 7.88 -16.49
CA LEU A 199 3.52 8.38 -16.29
C LEU A 199 3.88 9.52 -17.22
N ALA A 200 3.05 9.84 -18.24
CA ALA A 200 3.18 11.04 -19.03
C ALA A 200 2.83 12.28 -18.21
N ASP A 201 1.78 12.20 -17.40
CA ASP A 201 1.30 13.29 -16.54
C ASP A 201 2.01 13.31 -15.18
N PHE A 202 2.33 12.12 -14.67
CA PHE A 202 2.96 11.89 -13.37
C PHE A 202 4.25 11.09 -13.56
N PRO A 203 5.38 11.74 -13.90
CA PRO A 203 6.67 11.06 -14.12
C PRO A 203 7.15 10.17 -12.96
N LEU A 204 6.53 10.29 -11.78
CA LEU A 204 6.74 9.39 -10.64
C LEU A 204 5.40 9.02 -10.01
N VAL A 205 5.21 7.71 -9.81
CA VAL A 205 4.13 7.13 -9.00
C VAL A 205 4.76 6.25 -7.94
N ALA A 206 4.50 6.59 -6.67
CA ALA A 206 4.92 5.83 -5.51
C ALA A 206 3.70 5.12 -4.89
N VAL A 207 3.89 3.90 -4.41
CA VAL A 207 2.92 3.14 -3.64
C VAL A 207 3.57 2.71 -2.33
N ALA A 208 2.88 2.86 -1.21
CA ALA A 208 3.42 2.57 0.11
C ALA A 208 2.36 2.00 1.06
N THR A 209 2.82 1.27 2.09
CA THR A 209 2.02 0.94 3.28
C THR A 209 1.77 2.21 4.10
N ASP A 210 0.85 2.16 5.06
CA ASP A 210 0.49 3.30 5.91
C ASP A 210 1.63 3.77 6.82
N GLY A 211 2.64 2.91 7.04
CA GLY A 211 3.86 3.25 7.76
C GLY A 211 4.62 4.47 7.21
N LEU A 212 4.41 4.83 5.93
CA LEU A 212 4.91 6.10 5.39
C LEU A 212 4.33 7.31 6.12
N GLY A 213 3.15 7.20 6.71
CA GLY A 213 2.51 8.22 7.56
C GLY A 213 2.72 8.02 9.07
N SER A 214 3.55 7.05 9.49
CA SER A 214 3.71 6.68 10.90
C SER A 214 4.75 7.48 11.68
N PHE A 215 5.31 8.52 11.09
CA PHE A 215 6.41 9.27 11.72
C PHE A 215 5.95 10.05 12.97
N VAL A 216 6.80 10.01 13.99
CA VAL A 216 6.65 10.79 15.22
C VAL A 216 7.91 11.61 15.48
N GLU A 217 7.73 12.80 16.03
CA GLU A 217 8.82 13.61 16.55
C GLU A 217 9.14 13.15 17.98
N ALA A 218 10.38 12.68 18.23
CA ALA A 218 10.74 11.98 19.45
C ALA A 218 10.70 12.84 20.73
N ARG A 219 10.88 14.16 20.61
CA ARG A 219 10.89 15.09 21.76
C ARG A 219 9.49 15.42 22.24
N THR A 220 8.55 15.60 21.29
CA THR A 220 7.16 15.98 21.58
C THR A 220 6.20 14.80 21.60
N GLN A 221 6.62 13.65 21.07
CA GLN A 221 5.78 12.46 20.85
C GLN A 221 4.58 12.74 19.95
N GLN A 222 4.64 13.81 19.15
CA GLN A 222 3.56 14.17 18.23
C GLN A 222 3.78 13.49 16.87
N ARG A 223 2.67 13.12 16.25
CA ARG A 223 2.68 12.59 14.87
C ARG A 223 3.15 13.69 13.91
N VAL A 224 4.10 13.35 13.06
CA VAL A 224 4.59 14.23 11.99
C VAL A 224 3.60 14.14 10.82
N PRO A 225 3.09 15.28 10.31
CA PRO A 225 2.26 15.27 9.12
C PRO A 225 2.97 14.60 7.96
N LEU A 226 2.27 13.75 7.21
CA LEU A 226 2.81 13.06 6.04
C LEU A 226 3.49 14.05 5.07
N TRP A 227 2.91 15.25 4.89
CA TRP A 227 3.47 16.26 4.01
C TRP A 227 4.87 16.75 4.39
N ASP A 228 5.24 16.68 5.66
CA ASP A 228 6.58 17.09 6.15
C ASP A 228 7.63 15.99 5.90
N VAL A 229 7.19 14.76 5.61
CA VAL A 229 8.02 13.59 5.32
C VAL A 229 8.23 13.40 3.81
N LEU A 230 7.17 13.56 3.01
CA LEU A 230 7.15 13.25 1.57
C LEU A 230 8.27 13.92 0.77
N PRO A 231 8.60 15.23 0.97
CA PRO A 231 9.66 15.87 0.20
C PRO A 231 11.04 15.23 0.40
N THR A 232 11.30 14.70 1.61
CA THR A 232 12.57 14.03 1.91
C THR A 232 12.55 12.59 1.32
N VAL A 233 11.48 11.85 1.53
CA VAL A 233 11.39 10.43 1.11
C VAL A 233 11.27 10.27 -0.41
N LEU A 234 10.68 11.24 -1.13
CA LEU A 234 10.42 11.11 -2.58
C LEU A 234 11.32 12.00 -3.47
N ASN A 235 12.38 12.59 -2.92
CA ASN A 235 13.32 13.43 -3.67
C ASN A 235 14.42 12.58 -4.34
N PHE A 236 14.03 11.65 -5.20
CA PHE A 236 14.98 10.82 -5.93
C PHE A 236 15.78 11.65 -6.94
N SER A 237 17.11 11.52 -6.90
CA SER A 237 18.07 12.14 -7.83
C SER A 237 18.49 11.20 -8.97
N ARG A 238 18.28 9.89 -8.80
CA ARG A 238 18.61 8.85 -9.79
C ARG A 238 17.57 7.73 -9.75
N TYR A 239 17.52 6.93 -10.84
CA TYR A 239 16.56 5.82 -10.99
C TYR A 239 17.27 4.57 -11.56
N GLU A 240 18.38 4.19 -10.94
CA GLU A 240 19.22 3.06 -11.34
C GLU A 240 19.47 2.15 -10.15
N ASP A 241 19.67 0.88 -10.43
CA ASP A 241 19.97 -0.15 -9.42
C ASP A 241 18.93 -0.20 -8.28
N THR A 242 19.38 -0.24 -7.03
CA THR A 242 18.57 -0.26 -5.80
C THR A 242 18.25 1.16 -5.30
N PHE A 243 17.78 2.02 -6.21
CA PHE A 243 17.64 3.45 -5.94
C PHE A 243 16.64 3.77 -4.80
N VAL A 244 15.61 2.95 -4.63
CA VAL A 244 14.63 3.14 -3.53
C VAL A 244 15.28 2.83 -2.21
N ARG A 245 16.01 1.71 -2.11
CA ARG A 245 16.72 1.34 -0.89
C ARG A 245 17.69 2.42 -0.47
N GLU A 246 18.61 2.81 -1.35
CA GLU A 246 19.67 3.76 -1.04
C GLU A 246 19.12 5.14 -0.66
N HIS A 247 18.05 5.55 -1.37
CA HIS A 247 17.42 6.84 -1.08
C HIS A 247 16.62 6.80 0.22
N LEU A 248 15.84 5.74 0.48
CA LEU A 248 15.04 5.61 1.70
C LEU A 248 15.94 5.54 2.94
N GLU A 249 17.02 4.76 2.92
CA GLU A 249 18.00 4.70 4.00
C GLU A 249 18.57 6.09 4.31
N LYS A 250 18.93 6.86 3.28
CA LYS A 250 19.41 8.24 3.43
C LYS A 250 18.33 9.19 3.98
N ALA A 251 17.11 9.11 3.45
CA ALA A 251 16.00 9.94 3.89
C ALA A 251 15.63 9.68 5.36
N LEU A 252 15.62 8.41 5.78
CA LEU A 252 15.39 8.06 7.18
C LEU A 252 16.50 8.56 8.12
N ALA A 253 17.76 8.53 7.67
CA ALA A 253 18.87 9.12 8.44
C ALA A 253 18.69 10.64 8.59
N GLU A 254 18.37 11.35 7.50
CA GLU A 254 18.12 12.80 7.52
C GLU A 254 16.93 13.18 8.42
N LEU A 255 15.83 12.43 8.35
CA LEU A 255 14.68 12.62 9.24
C LEU A 255 15.06 12.32 10.69
N GLY A 256 15.89 11.31 10.92
CA GLY A 256 16.43 10.96 12.23
C GLY A 256 17.27 12.07 12.88
N GLU A 257 18.07 12.82 12.10
CA GLU A 257 18.79 14.02 12.57
C GLU A 257 17.82 15.11 13.05
N ARG A 258 16.61 15.15 12.49
CA ARG A 258 15.52 16.04 12.89
C ARG A 258 14.64 15.44 13.99
N PHE A 259 15.05 14.32 14.61
CA PHE A 259 14.30 13.55 15.63
C PHE A 259 12.95 13.00 15.15
N MET A 260 12.79 12.80 13.86
CA MET A 260 11.59 12.21 13.27
C MET A 260 11.86 10.73 12.91
N PHE A 261 11.04 9.82 13.43
CA PHE A 261 11.24 8.39 13.24
C PHE A 261 9.94 7.70 12.86
N ASN A 262 9.99 6.79 11.89
CA ASN A 262 8.88 5.89 11.60
C ASN A 262 8.70 4.91 12.77
N VAL A 263 7.50 4.83 13.29
CA VAL A 263 7.17 3.89 14.38
C VAL A 263 6.67 2.56 13.83
N ASP A 264 6.14 2.56 12.63
CA ASP A 264 5.63 1.39 11.90
C ASP A 264 6.54 1.02 10.73
N ASP A 265 6.38 -0.20 10.20
CA ASP A 265 7.10 -0.70 9.03
C ASP A 265 6.74 0.12 7.79
N ILE A 266 7.70 0.36 6.91
CA ILE A 266 7.46 1.07 5.65
C ILE A 266 7.82 0.16 4.49
N SER A 267 6.86 -0.13 3.63
CA SER A 267 7.11 -0.66 2.29
C SER A 267 6.85 0.43 1.26
N LEU A 268 7.80 0.61 0.34
CA LEU A 268 7.76 1.65 -0.70
C LEU A 268 8.12 1.06 -2.05
N GLY A 269 7.26 1.26 -3.06
CA GLY A 269 7.51 0.92 -4.45
C GLY A 269 7.39 2.14 -5.35
N ILE A 270 8.29 2.28 -6.32
CA ILE A 270 8.39 3.45 -7.20
C ILE A 270 8.35 3.02 -8.66
N PHE A 271 7.42 3.62 -9.41
CA PHE A 271 7.42 3.65 -10.86
C PHE A 271 7.87 5.04 -11.31
N ALA A 272 8.95 5.13 -12.09
CA ALA A 272 9.42 6.41 -12.60
C ALA A 272 9.66 6.34 -14.10
N ARG A 273 9.27 7.40 -14.82
CA ARG A 273 9.61 7.57 -16.21
C ARG A 273 11.05 8.12 -16.30
N LYS A 274 11.96 7.34 -16.90
CA LYS A 274 13.29 7.85 -17.24
C LYS A 274 13.16 8.91 -18.34
N ALA A 275 13.86 10.01 -18.16
CA ALA A 275 13.95 11.08 -19.15
C ALA A 275 14.54 10.55 -20.48
#